data_f19271418f25b031d26c752a61defd90
#
_entry.id   f19271418f25b031d26c752a61defd90
#
_cell.length_a   1.000
_cell.length_b   1.000
_cell.length_c   1.000
_cell.angle_alpha   90.00
_cell.angle_beta   90.00
_cell.angle_gamma   90.00
#
_symmetry.space_group_name_H-M   'P 1'
#
loop_
_entity.id
_entity.type
_entity.pdbx_description
1 polymer ?
#
loop_
_entity_poly.entity_id
_entity_poly.type
_entity_poly.pdbx_seq_one_letter_code
_entity_poly.pdbx_strand_id
1 'polypeptide(L)'
;IFEALAVNAGSLLTPIGNPQNILIWGRSGLSFAGFIAQMAPLAGAMMLTLLLLCWCCFPGKALQYHTGAQTPEWKPRLVWSCLGLYIVFLTALEFKQELWGLVIVAAGFALLARCVVLSVDWTLLLVFMAMFIDVHLLTQLPALQGVLGNVSHLSEPGLWLTAIGLSQVISNVPSTILLLNYVPPSLLLAWAVNVGGFGLLPGSLANLIALRMANDRRIWWRFHLYSIPMLLWAALVGYVLFVMLPAN
;
A
#
# COMPACT_ATOMS: atom_id res chain seq x y z
N ILE A 1 -15.47 -1.29 5.55
CA ILE A 1 -14.99 0.06 5.18
C ILE A 1 -13.74 0.40 5.98
N PHE A 2 -13.83 0.43 7.32
CA PHE A 2 -12.69 0.76 8.18
C PHE A 2 -11.50 -0.18 7.98
N GLU A 3 -11.73 -1.45 7.70
CA GLU A 3 -10.69 -2.42 7.38
C GLU A 3 -9.91 -2.01 6.12
N ALA A 4 -10.59 -1.62 5.03
CA ALA A 4 -9.93 -1.13 3.83
C ALA A 4 -9.07 0.12 4.09
N LEU A 5 -9.60 1.07 4.87
CA LEU A 5 -8.85 2.27 5.26
C LEU A 5 -7.66 1.92 6.16
N ALA A 6 -7.82 0.96 7.08
CA ALA A 6 -6.76 0.50 7.97
C ALA A 6 -5.63 -0.23 7.22
N VAL A 7 -5.97 -1.02 6.19
CA VAL A 7 -4.98 -1.65 5.31
C VAL A 7 -4.15 -0.58 4.60
N ASN A 8 -4.79 0.44 4.02
CA ASN A 8 -4.06 1.54 3.39
C ASN A 8 -3.17 2.30 4.39
N ALA A 9 -3.66 2.59 5.60
CA ALA A 9 -2.88 3.29 6.63
C ALA A 9 -1.72 2.46 7.16
N GLY A 10 -1.92 1.18 7.44
CA GLY A 10 -0.89 0.30 7.97
C GLY A 10 0.19 -0.05 6.95
N SER A 11 -0.22 -0.25 5.69
CA SER A 11 0.69 -0.66 4.63
C SER A 11 1.67 0.44 4.20
N LEU A 12 1.36 1.71 4.44
CA LEU A 12 2.23 2.81 4.02
C LEU A 12 3.51 2.96 4.85
N LEU A 13 3.61 2.33 6.02
CA LEU A 13 4.74 2.51 6.93
C LEU A 13 6.04 1.88 6.41
N THR A 14 5.95 0.67 5.85
CA THR A 14 7.14 -0.13 5.51
C THR A 14 7.37 -0.21 4.00
N PRO A 15 8.63 -0.41 3.55
CA PRO A 15 8.93 -0.62 2.14
C PRO A 15 8.11 -1.74 1.49
N ILE A 16 7.88 -2.83 2.22
CA ILE A 16 7.17 -4.03 1.75
C ILE A 16 5.69 -4.03 2.11
N GLY A 17 5.17 -2.95 2.68
CA GLY A 17 3.78 -2.85 3.10
C GLY A 17 2.80 -2.84 1.92
N ASN A 18 3.23 -2.26 0.80
CA ASN A 18 2.46 -2.22 -0.43
C ASN A 18 3.39 -2.12 -1.67
N PRO A 19 2.90 -2.44 -2.88
CA PRO A 19 3.73 -2.45 -4.09
C PRO A 19 4.34 -1.10 -4.47
N GLN A 20 3.62 0.01 -4.24
CA GLN A 20 4.15 1.35 -4.55
C GLN A 20 5.34 1.72 -3.67
N ASN A 21 5.34 1.32 -2.41
CA ASN A 21 6.47 1.55 -1.51
C ASN A 21 7.70 0.75 -1.95
N ILE A 22 7.53 -0.51 -2.37
CA ILE A 22 8.63 -1.34 -2.91
C ILE A 22 9.30 -0.61 -4.07
N LEU A 23 8.50 -0.06 -4.99
CA LEU A 23 9.00 0.63 -6.18
C LEU A 23 9.78 1.90 -5.85
N ILE A 24 9.24 2.71 -4.93
CA ILE A 24 9.88 3.97 -4.51
C ILE A 24 11.13 3.66 -3.71
N TRP A 25 11.04 2.76 -2.73
CA TRP A 25 12.18 2.36 -1.90
C TRP A 25 13.32 1.76 -2.73
N GLY A 26 13.01 0.84 -3.64
CA GLY A 26 14.01 0.20 -4.50
C GLY A 26 14.80 1.19 -5.37
N ARG A 27 14.24 2.38 -5.64
CA ARG A 27 14.89 3.45 -6.41
C ARG A 27 15.44 4.60 -5.56
N SER A 28 15.06 4.68 -4.28
CA SER A 28 15.44 5.82 -3.41
C SER A 28 16.84 5.74 -2.84
N GLY A 29 17.44 4.55 -2.81
CA GLY A 29 18.73 4.32 -2.14
C GLY A 29 18.67 4.33 -0.61
N LEU A 30 17.51 4.49 -0.01
CA LEU A 30 17.32 4.46 1.44
C LEU A 30 17.49 3.05 2.01
N SER A 31 17.98 2.96 3.24
CA SER A 31 17.89 1.73 4.02
C SER A 31 16.44 1.42 4.39
N PHE A 32 16.15 0.18 4.75
CA PHE A 32 14.80 -0.22 5.18
C PHE A 32 14.32 0.62 6.39
N ALA A 33 15.18 0.81 7.38
CA ALA A 33 14.88 1.63 8.55
C ALA A 33 14.74 3.12 8.19
N GLY A 34 15.55 3.65 7.27
CA GLY A 34 15.45 5.02 6.80
C GLY A 34 14.12 5.31 6.11
N PHE A 35 13.63 4.38 5.29
CA PHE A 35 12.31 4.51 4.68
C PHE A 35 11.20 4.53 5.73
N ILE A 36 11.23 3.62 6.72
CA ILE A 36 10.27 3.58 7.83
C ILE A 36 10.28 4.92 8.58
N ALA A 37 11.45 5.45 8.92
CA ALA A 37 11.55 6.72 9.63
C ALA A 37 10.90 7.87 8.86
N GLN A 38 11.07 7.91 7.53
CA GLN A 38 10.44 8.92 6.68
C GLN A 38 8.93 8.76 6.53
N MET A 39 8.43 7.51 6.52
CA MET A 39 6.99 7.24 6.38
C MET A 39 6.23 7.30 7.71
N ALA A 40 6.92 7.16 8.84
CA ALA A 40 6.32 7.05 10.17
C ALA A 40 5.41 8.23 10.56
N PRO A 41 5.72 9.50 10.26
CA PRO A 41 4.85 10.62 10.63
C PRO A 41 3.47 10.51 9.98
N LEU A 42 3.44 10.25 8.67
CA LEU A 42 2.17 10.08 7.95
C LEU A 42 1.43 8.83 8.42
N ALA A 43 2.14 7.71 8.57
CA ALA A 43 1.56 6.45 9.05
C ALA A 43 0.94 6.62 10.44
N GLY A 44 1.66 7.25 11.35
CA GLY A 44 1.18 7.53 12.71
C GLY A 44 -0.06 8.41 12.73
N ALA A 45 -0.06 9.49 11.93
CA ALA A 45 -1.20 10.39 11.83
C ALA A 45 -2.45 9.68 11.27
N MET A 46 -2.29 8.89 10.20
CA MET A 46 -3.42 8.16 9.58
C MET A 46 -3.93 7.05 10.50
N MET A 47 -3.04 6.29 11.14
CA MET A 47 -3.43 5.25 12.09
C MET A 47 -4.15 5.83 13.31
N LEU A 48 -3.64 6.91 13.88
CA LEU A 48 -4.30 7.60 15.00
C LEU A 48 -5.69 8.10 14.60
N THR A 49 -5.82 8.72 13.42
CA THR A 49 -7.12 9.17 12.89
C THR A 49 -8.11 8.00 12.80
N LEU A 50 -7.67 6.86 12.25
CA LEU A 50 -8.55 5.69 12.13
C LEU A 50 -8.93 5.08 13.48
N LEU A 51 -8.01 5.03 14.42
CA LEU A 51 -8.31 4.56 15.79
C LEU A 51 -9.35 5.44 16.46
N LEU A 52 -9.22 6.77 16.34
CA LEU A 52 -10.20 7.72 16.85
C LEU A 52 -11.56 7.56 16.15
N LEU A 53 -11.59 7.40 14.84
CA LEU A 53 -12.83 7.15 14.10
C LEU A 53 -13.48 5.82 14.51
N CYS A 54 -12.68 4.77 14.69
CA CYS A 54 -13.20 3.49 15.21
C CYS A 54 -13.80 3.67 16.61
N TRP A 55 -13.10 4.37 17.48
CA TRP A 55 -13.61 4.66 18.83
C TRP A 55 -14.97 5.39 18.80
N CYS A 56 -15.12 6.36 17.93
CA CYS A 56 -16.35 7.14 17.80
C CYS A 56 -17.49 6.39 17.09
N CYS A 57 -17.18 5.55 16.11
CA CYS A 57 -18.20 4.91 15.26
C CYS A 57 -18.69 3.56 15.77
N PHE A 58 -17.88 2.85 16.56
CA PHE A 58 -18.28 1.52 17.05
C PHE A 58 -18.78 1.59 18.50
N PRO A 59 -19.96 0.99 18.78
CA PRO A 59 -20.45 0.94 20.15
C PRO A 59 -19.61 0.01 21.00
N GLY A 60 -19.34 0.40 22.26
CA GLY A 60 -18.57 -0.38 23.24
C GLY A 60 -19.35 -1.59 23.80
N LYS A 61 -20.05 -2.34 22.96
CA LYS A 61 -20.79 -3.54 23.37
C LYS A 61 -19.85 -4.74 23.36
N ALA A 62 -20.01 -5.61 24.35
CA ALA A 62 -19.28 -6.87 24.40
C ALA A 62 -19.58 -7.70 23.14
N LEU A 63 -18.55 -8.19 22.48
CA LEU A 63 -18.67 -9.10 21.36
C LEU A 63 -19.19 -10.44 21.87
N GLN A 64 -20.33 -10.89 21.34
CA GLN A 64 -20.81 -12.24 21.58
C GLN A 64 -20.05 -13.19 20.65
N TYR A 65 -19.18 -14.00 21.21
CA TYR A 65 -18.53 -15.09 20.48
C TYR A 65 -19.55 -16.17 20.19
N HIS A 66 -19.81 -16.43 18.91
CA HIS A 66 -20.49 -17.65 18.50
C HIS A 66 -19.52 -18.82 18.66
N THR A 67 -19.77 -19.66 19.63
CA THR A 67 -18.97 -20.84 20.03
C THR A 67 -18.87 -21.95 18.97
N GLY A 68 -19.29 -21.71 17.71
CA GLY A 68 -19.24 -22.67 16.62
C GLY A 68 -18.06 -22.54 15.65
N ALA A 69 -17.24 -21.50 15.76
CA ALA A 69 -16.05 -21.37 14.93
C ALA A 69 -14.94 -22.29 15.48
N GLN A 70 -14.52 -23.28 14.68
CA GLN A 70 -13.33 -24.06 15.01
C GLN A 70 -12.16 -23.09 15.18
N THR A 71 -11.61 -23.01 16.39
CA THR A 71 -10.38 -22.26 16.63
C THR A 71 -9.26 -22.91 15.81
N PRO A 72 -8.54 -22.18 14.95
CA PRO A 72 -7.43 -22.73 14.21
C PRO A 72 -6.42 -23.38 15.17
N GLU A 73 -5.99 -24.61 14.88
CA GLU A 73 -4.95 -25.25 15.66
C GLU A 73 -3.66 -24.41 15.62
N TRP A 74 -3.17 -24.06 16.80
CA TRP A 74 -1.89 -23.38 16.94
C TRP A 74 -0.75 -24.31 16.55
N LYS A 75 -0.04 -23.97 15.45
CA LYS A 75 1.12 -24.73 14.96
C LYS A 75 2.42 -23.95 15.21
N PRO A 76 3.02 -24.04 16.40
CA PRO A 76 4.15 -23.17 16.79
C PRO A 76 5.36 -23.31 15.86
N ARG A 77 5.64 -24.53 15.38
CA ARG A 77 6.73 -24.76 14.43
C ARG A 77 6.56 -23.97 13.13
N LEU A 78 5.34 -23.91 12.60
CA LEU A 78 5.06 -23.16 11.38
C LEU A 78 5.21 -21.65 11.63
N VAL A 79 4.71 -21.15 12.77
CA VAL A 79 4.81 -19.73 13.14
C VAL A 79 6.27 -19.29 13.26
N TRP A 80 7.11 -20.05 13.99
CA TRP A 80 8.52 -19.74 14.12
C TRP A 80 9.28 -19.84 12.81
N SER A 81 8.94 -20.82 11.95
CA SER A 81 9.52 -20.93 10.62
C SER A 81 9.14 -19.74 9.73
N CYS A 82 7.88 -19.32 9.75
CA CYS A 82 7.42 -18.13 9.00
C CYS A 82 8.17 -16.88 9.49
N LEU A 83 8.30 -16.69 10.80
CA LEU A 83 9.01 -15.55 11.36
C LEU A 83 10.50 -15.57 10.96
N GLY A 84 11.15 -16.73 11.03
CA GLY A 84 12.55 -16.89 10.61
C GLY A 84 12.76 -16.59 9.14
N LEU A 85 11.91 -17.15 8.24
CA LEU A 85 11.97 -16.89 6.81
C LEU A 85 11.66 -15.41 6.48
N TYR A 86 10.76 -14.78 7.23
CA TYR A 86 10.47 -13.35 7.07
C TYR A 86 11.69 -12.50 7.43
N ILE A 87 12.39 -12.78 8.54
CA ILE A 87 13.61 -12.08 8.92
C ILE A 87 14.71 -12.28 7.87
N VAL A 88 14.89 -13.50 7.37
CA VAL A 88 15.86 -13.79 6.29
C VAL A 88 15.52 -12.97 5.03
N PHE A 89 14.25 -12.91 4.67
CA PHE A 89 13.81 -12.12 3.52
C PHE A 89 14.09 -10.63 3.70
N LEU A 90 13.76 -10.05 4.87
CA LEU A 90 14.04 -8.64 5.16
C LEU A 90 15.54 -8.35 5.12
N THR A 91 16.35 -9.25 5.65
CA THR A 91 17.82 -9.11 5.62
C THR A 91 18.33 -9.16 4.17
N ALA A 92 17.81 -10.08 3.36
CA ALA A 92 18.19 -10.16 1.95
C ALA A 92 17.80 -8.90 1.16
N LEU A 93 16.64 -8.32 1.45
CA LEU A 93 16.20 -7.04 0.84
C LEU A 93 17.16 -5.89 1.22
N GLU A 94 17.54 -5.76 2.48
CA GLU A 94 18.47 -4.72 2.94
C GLU A 94 19.83 -4.80 2.23
N PHE A 95 20.33 -6.02 2.00
CA PHE A 95 21.57 -6.26 1.28
C PHE A 95 21.42 -6.30 -0.25
N LYS A 96 20.25 -5.93 -0.79
CA LYS A 96 19.94 -5.96 -2.24
C LYS A 96 20.15 -7.33 -2.88
N GLN A 97 19.80 -8.37 -2.12
CA GLN A 97 19.87 -9.79 -2.54
C GLN A 97 18.46 -10.38 -2.65
N GLU A 98 17.54 -9.66 -3.28
CA GLU A 98 16.09 -9.98 -3.34
C GLU A 98 15.84 -11.35 -3.93
N LEU A 99 16.59 -11.70 -5.00
CA LEU A 99 16.45 -12.98 -5.67
C LEU A 99 16.80 -14.15 -4.76
N TRP A 100 17.92 -14.04 -4.03
CA TRP A 100 18.31 -15.08 -3.06
C TRP A 100 17.34 -15.17 -1.90
N GLY A 101 16.86 -14.04 -1.40
CA GLY A 101 15.81 -13.99 -0.39
C GLY A 101 14.55 -14.73 -0.84
N LEU A 102 14.09 -14.45 -2.06
CA LEU A 102 12.93 -15.13 -2.65
C LEU A 102 13.15 -16.65 -2.80
N VAL A 103 14.31 -17.06 -3.32
CA VAL A 103 14.64 -18.50 -3.50
C VAL A 103 14.65 -19.22 -2.16
N ILE A 104 15.28 -18.63 -1.13
CA ILE A 104 15.34 -19.23 0.21
C ILE A 104 13.94 -19.37 0.82
N VAL A 105 13.10 -18.34 0.72
CA VAL A 105 11.74 -18.36 1.24
C VAL A 105 10.87 -19.39 0.47
N ALA A 106 10.94 -19.39 -0.86
CA ALA A 106 10.20 -20.35 -1.69
C ALA A 106 10.61 -21.80 -1.39
N ALA A 107 11.92 -22.07 -1.29
CA ALA A 107 12.44 -23.38 -0.92
C ALA A 107 12.04 -23.76 0.51
N GLY A 108 12.14 -22.83 1.46
CA GLY A 108 11.72 -23.04 2.85
C GLY A 108 10.25 -23.46 2.95
N PHE A 109 9.34 -22.75 2.30
CA PHE A 109 7.92 -23.12 2.29
C PHE A 109 7.63 -24.39 1.47
N ALA A 110 8.35 -24.62 0.39
CA ALA A 110 8.21 -25.87 -0.38
C ALA A 110 8.59 -27.11 0.44
N LEU A 111 9.54 -26.98 1.35
CA LEU A 111 9.97 -28.07 2.24
C LEU A 111 9.10 -28.20 3.50
N LEU A 112 8.73 -27.06 4.11
CA LEU A 112 8.04 -27.03 5.39
C LEU A 112 6.51 -27.09 5.27
N ALA A 113 5.95 -26.47 4.23
CA ALA A 113 4.51 -26.30 4.07
C ALA A 113 4.12 -26.10 2.60
N ARG A 114 4.22 -27.15 1.78
CA ARG A 114 3.88 -27.10 0.34
C ARG A 114 2.48 -26.55 0.06
N CYS A 115 1.52 -26.83 0.95
CA CYS A 115 0.16 -26.30 0.83
C CYS A 115 0.11 -24.77 0.85
N VAL A 116 1.00 -24.11 1.55
CA VAL A 116 1.09 -22.63 1.58
C VAL A 116 1.49 -22.11 0.20
N VAL A 117 2.48 -22.72 -0.44
CA VAL A 117 2.92 -22.32 -1.80
C VAL A 117 1.81 -22.54 -2.82
N LEU A 118 1.07 -23.64 -2.71
CA LEU A 118 -0.05 -23.92 -3.61
C LEU A 118 -1.27 -23.04 -3.35
N SER A 119 -1.41 -22.47 -2.15
CA SER A 119 -2.50 -21.56 -1.78
C SER A 119 -2.23 -20.09 -2.12
N VAL A 120 -1.06 -19.77 -2.68
CA VAL A 120 -0.76 -18.41 -3.17
C VAL A 120 -1.75 -18.01 -4.26
N ASP A 121 -2.26 -16.79 -4.16
CA ASP A 121 -3.13 -16.23 -5.21
C ASP A 121 -2.30 -15.83 -6.44
N TRP A 122 -2.02 -16.83 -7.28
CA TRP A 122 -1.30 -16.66 -8.55
C TRP A 122 -2.03 -15.70 -9.49
N THR A 123 -3.37 -15.65 -9.43
CA THR A 123 -4.17 -14.73 -10.24
C THR A 123 -3.87 -13.29 -9.86
N LEU A 124 -3.75 -12.99 -8.57
CA LEU A 124 -3.37 -11.67 -8.09
C LEU A 124 -1.97 -11.26 -8.58
N LEU A 125 -1.01 -12.18 -8.57
CA LEU A 125 0.33 -11.93 -9.11
C LEU A 125 0.30 -11.62 -10.60
N LEU A 126 -0.49 -12.37 -11.39
CA LEU A 126 -0.68 -12.09 -12.82
C LEU A 126 -1.32 -10.74 -13.07
N VAL A 127 -2.29 -10.33 -12.25
CA VAL A 127 -2.89 -8.98 -12.31
C VAL A 127 -1.84 -7.90 -12.07
N PHE A 128 -0.95 -8.06 -11.08
CA PHE A 128 0.15 -7.11 -10.88
C PHE A 128 1.09 -7.06 -12.09
N MET A 129 1.47 -8.22 -12.65
CA MET A 129 2.30 -8.25 -13.87
C MET A 129 1.62 -7.53 -15.04
N ALA A 130 0.33 -7.78 -15.26
CA ALA A 130 -0.44 -7.09 -16.28
C ALA A 130 -0.47 -5.57 -16.06
N MET A 131 -0.66 -5.11 -14.82
CA MET A 131 -0.62 -3.68 -14.48
C MET A 131 0.73 -3.04 -14.83
N PHE A 132 1.86 -3.71 -14.64
CA PHE A 132 3.17 -3.20 -15.05
C PHE A 132 3.26 -3.06 -16.58
N ILE A 133 2.77 -4.05 -17.32
CA ILE A 133 2.75 -4.03 -18.77
C ILE A 133 1.83 -2.90 -19.27
N ASP A 134 0.63 -2.77 -18.71
CA ASP A 134 -0.34 -1.73 -19.09
C ASP A 134 0.24 -0.33 -18.89
N VAL A 135 0.87 -0.07 -17.73
CA VAL A 135 1.50 1.23 -17.49
C VAL A 135 2.66 1.48 -18.45
N HIS A 136 3.47 0.46 -18.75
CA HIS A 136 4.53 0.59 -19.74
C HIS A 136 3.98 0.96 -21.12
N LEU A 137 2.91 0.32 -21.56
CA LEU A 137 2.23 0.67 -22.82
C LEU A 137 1.62 2.08 -22.77
N LEU A 138 1.01 2.48 -21.65
CA LEU A 138 0.48 3.83 -21.49
C LEU A 138 1.56 4.91 -21.63
N THR A 139 2.78 4.67 -21.11
CA THR A 139 3.89 5.64 -21.27
C THR A 139 4.35 5.83 -22.71
N GLN A 140 4.02 4.90 -23.60
CA GLN A 140 4.36 5.00 -25.03
C GLN A 140 3.35 5.79 -25.84
N LEU A 141 2.17 6.13 -25.27
CA LEU A 141 1.14 6.89 -25.96
C LEU A 141 1.54 8.38 -26.11
N PRO A 142 1.65 8.92 -27.35
CA PRO A 142 2.07 10.31 -27.56
C PRO A 142 1.18 11.33 -26.84
N ALA A 143 -0.12 11.06 -26.74
CA ALA A 143 -1.08 11.94 -26.06
C ALA A 143 -0.75 12.08 -24.56
N LEU A 144 -0.31 10.99 -23.91
CA LEU A 144 0.07 11.01 -22.50
C LEU A 144 1.46 11.60 -22.29
N GLN A 145 2.39 11.38 -23.21
CA GLN A 145 3.73 11.97 -23.13
C GLN A 145 3.69 13.49 -23.10
N GLY A 146 2.80 14.12 -23.89
CA GLY A 146 2.61 15.58 -23.89
C GLY A 146 2.08 16.13 -22.56
N VAL A 147 1.19 15.41 -21.92
CA VAL A 147 0.60 15.81 -20.61
C VAL A 147 1.56 15.50 -19.46
N LEU A 148 2.16 14.32 -19.46
CA LEU A 148 3.02 13.85 -18.37
C LEU A 148 4.44 14.42 -18.43
N GLY A 149 4.90 14.86 -19.60
CA GLY A 149 6.19 15.53 -19.75
C GLY A 149 6.32 16.80 -18.90
N ASN A 150 5.21 17.46 -18.61
CA ASN A 150 5.16 18.64 -17.76
C ASN A 150 5.18 18.33 -16.25
N VAL A 151 4.99 17.06 -15.87
CA VAL A 151 4.95 16.66 -14.45
C VAL A 151 6.28 16.91 -13.73
N SER A 152 7.40 16.78 -14.42
CA SER A 152 8.73 17.09 -13.88
C SER A 152 8.95 18.57 -13.55
N HIS A 153 8.14 19.45 -14.10
CA HIS A 153 8.19 20.90 -13.88
C HIS A 153 7.15 21.41 -12.89
N LEU A 154 6.31 20.51 -12.34
CA LEU A 154 5.31 20.90 -11.36
C LEU A 154 5.98 21.34 -10.05
N SER A 155 5.36 22.33 -9.41
CA SER A 155 5.68 22.68 -8.02
C SER A 155 5.32 21.50 -7.09
N GLU A 156 5.88 21.49 -5.87
CA GLU A 156 5.56 20.44 -4.88
C GLU A 156 4.05 20.27 -4.64
N PRO A 157 3.23 21.34 -4.44
CA PRO A 157 1.77 21.19 -4.34
C PRO A 157 1.16 20.61 -5.62
N GLY A 158 1.68 21.00 -6.78
CA GLY A 158 1.22 20.49 -8.06
C GLY A 158 1.49 18.99 -8.22
N LEU A 159 2.69 18.53 -7.89
CA LEU A 159 3.03 17.10 -7.89
C LEU A 159 2.22 16.32 -6.86
N TRP A 160 2.03 16.88 -5.65
CA TRP A 160 1.19 16.30 -4.59
C TRP A 160 -0.23 16.02 -5.09
N LEU A 161 -0.90 17.02 -5.64
CA LEU A 161 -2.27 16.89 -6.13
C LEU A 161 -2.37 15.98 -7.36
N THR A 162 -1.38 16.04 -8.25
CA THR A 162 -1.32 15.19 -9.45
C THR A 162 -1.18 13.72 -9.06
N ALA A 163 -0.29 13.39 -8.12
CA ALA A 163 -0.09 12.01 -7.69
C ALA A 163 -1.33 11.44 -6.97
N ILE A 164 -1.99 12.24 -6.13
CA ILE A 164 -3.26 11.88 -5.49
C ILE A 164 -4.35 11.69 -6.55
N GLY A 165 -4.50 12.63 -7.48
CA GLY A 165 -5.52 12.61 -8.52
C GLY A 165 -5.37 11.43 -9.47
N LEU A 166 -4.16 11.16 -9.96
CA LEU A 166 -3.86 9.99 -10.79
C LEU A 166 -4.20 8.69 -10.07
N SER A 167 -3.90 8.61 -8.77
CA SER A 167 -4.25 7.43 -7.97
C SER A 167 -5.75 7.16 -7.97
N GLN A 168 -6.61 8.19 -8.03
CA GLN A 168 -8.06 8.00 -8.08
C GLN A 168 -8.55 7.41 -9.41
N VAL A 169 -7.80 7.64 -10.49
CA VAL A 169 -8.19 7.22 -11.84
C VAL A 169 -7.62 5.85 -12.20
N ILE A 170 -6.32 5.66 -11.99
CA ILE A 170 -5.58 4.46 -12.43
C ILE A 170 -5.04 3.61 -11.28
N SER A 171 -5.41 3.90 -10.03
CA SER A 171 -4.89 3.28 -8.81
C SER A 171 -3.47 3.76 -8.43
N ASN A 172 -3.15 3.67 -7.14
CA ASN A 172 -1.90 4.16 -6.57
C ASN A 172 -0.64 3.44 -7.11
N VAL A 173 -0.72 2.13 -7.38
CA VAL A 173 0.43 1.38 -7.92
C VAL A 173 0.75 1.80 -9.36
N PRO A 174 -0.18 1.77 -10.33
CA PRO A 174 0.04 2.28 -11.67
C PRO A 174 0.47 3.76 -11.70
N SER A 175 -0.13 4.60 -10.85
CA SER A 175 0.26 6.01 -10.73
C SER A 175 1.72 6.16 -10.32
N THR A 176 2.17 5.34 -9.36
CA THR A 176 3.56 5.34 -8.91
C THR A 176 4.51 4.94 -10.04
N ILE A 177 4.21 3.85 -10.75
CA ILE A 177 5.03 3.39 -11.88
C ILE A 177 5.12 4.49 -12.95
N LEU A 178 3.97 5.08 -13.28
CA LEU A 178 3.89 6.14 -14.27
C LEU A 178 4.72 7.36 -13.87
N LEU A 179 4.54 7.87 -12.65
CA LEU A 179 5.22 9.07 -12.16
C LEU A 179 6.73 8.86 -12.00
N LEU A 180 7.19 7.67 -11.59
CA LEU A 180 8.61 7.35 -11.48
C LEU A 180 9.37 7.34 -12.83
N ASN A 181 8.67 7.43 -13.96
CA ASN A 181 9.31 7.65 -15.26
C ASN A 181 9.62 9.13 -15.54
N TYR A 182 8.99 10.04 -14.81
CA TYR A 182 9.10 11.50 -15.04
C TYR A 182 9.71 12.25 -13.87
N VAL A 183 9.58 11.73 -12.64
CA VAL A 183 10.11 12.36 -11.43
C VAL A 183 10.94 11.37 -10.61
N PRO A 184 12.01 11.83 -9.94
CA PRO A 184 12.79 10.96 -9.07
C PRO A 184 11.97 10.48 -7.87
N PRO A 185 12.34 9.35 -7.26
CA PRO A 185 11.75 8.91 -6.01
C PRO A 185 12.00 9.96 -4.93
N SER A 186 10.94 10.37 -4.25
CA SER A 186 10.98 11.39 -3.20
C SER A 186 9.98 11.08 -2.09
N LEU A 187 10.20 11.66 -0.92
CA LEU A 187 9.27 11.56 0.20
C LEU A 187 7.89 12.09 -0.17
N LEU A 188 7.83 13.23 -0.88
CA LEU A 188 6.59 13.82 -1.35
C LEU A 188 5.81 12.85 -2.24
N LEU A 189 6.48 12.23 -3.21
CA LEU A 189 5.84 11.24 -4.08
C LEU A 189 5.34 10.03 -3.30
N ALA A 190 6.17 9.50 -2.39
CA ALA A 190 5.80 8.36 -1.55
C ALA A 190 4.55 8.65 -0.70
N TRP A 191 4.49 9.82 -0.09
CA TRP A 191 3.33 10.22 0.70
C TRP A 191 2.10 10.45 -0.17
N ALA A 192 2.23 11.17 -1.28
CA ALA A 192 1.12 11.51 -2.17
C ALA A 192 0.41 10.27 -2.74
N VAL A 193 1.16 9.29 -3.27
CA VAL A 193 0.56 8.07 -3.83
C VAL A 193 -0.07 7.18 -2.76
N ASN A 194 0.47 7.18 -1.54
CA ASN A 194 -0.14 6.46 -0.43
C ASN A 194 -1.42 7.14 0.07
N VAL A 195 -1.43 8.47 0.16
CA VAL A 195 -2.63 9.26 0.44
C VAL A 195 -3.70 8.98 -0.61
N GLY A 196 -3.32 8.89 -1.88
CA GLY A 196 -4.23 8.53 -2.97
C GLY A 196 -4.97 7.21 -2.78
N GLY A 197 -4.45 6.30 -1.98
CA GLY A 197 -5.11 5.03 -1.66
C GLY A 197 -6.37 5.16 -0.80
N PHE A 198 -6.56 6.27 -0.08
CA PHE A 198 -7.73 6.45 0.82
C PHE A 198 -9.02 6.86 0.11
N GLY A 199 -8.97 7.26 -1.15
CA GLY A 199 -10.07 7.90 -1.85
C GLY A 199 -11.09 6.98 -2.48
N LEU A 200 -11.23 7.11 -3.81
CA LEU A 200 -12.18 6.34 -4.58
C LEU A 200 -11.83 4.84 -4.60
N LEU A 201 -12.78 4.02 -4.99
CA LEU A 201 -12.57 2.56 -5.10
C LEU A 201 -11.37 2.20 -5.98
N PRO A 202 -11.18 2.80 -7.18
CA PRO A 202 -10.02 2.52 -7.99
C PRO A 202 -8.71 3.03 -7.37
N GLY A 203 -8.76 3.92 -6.39
CA GLY A 203 -7.59 4.52 -5.76
C GLY A 203 -6.61 3.52 -5.16
N SER A 204 -7.10 2.38 -4.71
CA SER A 204 -6.26 1.28 -4.21
C SER A 204 -6.91 -0.07 -4.47
N LEU A 205 -6.09 -1.04 -4.87
CA LEU A 205 -6.54 -2.43 -5.03
C LEU A 205 -7.08 -3.01 -3.72
N ALA A 206 -6.55 -2.59 -2.57
CA ALA A 206 -7.04 -2.98 -1.25
C ALA A 206 -8.52 -2.59 -1.04
N ASN A 207 -8.95 -1.44 -1.54
CA ASN A 207 -10.34 -1.00 -1.48
C ASN A 207 -11.25 -1.96 -2.26
N LEU A 208 -10.83 -2.32 -3.48
CA LEU A 208 -11.60 -3.23 -4.34
C LEU A 208 -11.71 -4.62 -3.73
N ILE A 209 -10.63 -5.16 -3.17
CA ILE A 209 -10.62 -6.47 -2.51
C ILE A 209 -11.55 -6.46 -1.29
N ALA A 210 -11.41 -5.47 -0.41
CA ALA A 210 -12.21 -5.37 0.81
C ALA A 210 -13.72 -5.25 0.50
N LEU A 211 -14.09 -4.47 -0.52
CA LEU A 211 -15.49 -4.34 -0.89
C LEU A 211 -16.04 -5.58 -1.59
N ARG A 212 -15.24 -6.26 -2.39
CA ARG A 212 -15.63 -7.53 -3.00
C ARG A 212 -15.91 -8.59 -1.92
N MET A 213 -15.10 -8.64 -0.87
CA MET A 213 -15.27 -9.57 0.24
C MET A 213 -16.54 -9.28 1.06
N ALA A 214 -16.96 -8.02 1.14
CA ALA A 214 -18.14 -7.62 1.92
C ALA A 214 -19.47 -8.08 1.30
N ASN A 215 -19.50 -8.46 0.01
CA ASN A 215 -20.66 -9.00 -0.71
C ASN A 215 -21.98 -8.22 -0.54
N ASP A 216 -21.90 -6.90 -0.35
CA ASP A 216 -23.07 -6.00 -0.21
C ASP A 216 -22.97 -4.87 -1.24
N ARG A 217 -23.94 -4.79 -2.17
CA ARG A 217 -23.97 -3.74 -3.20
C ARG A 217 -24.12 -2.32 -2.64
N ARG A 218 -24.75 -2.17 -1.48
CA ARG A 218 -24.93 -0.86 -0.84
C ARG A 218 -23.67 -0.33 -0.21
N ILE A 219 -22.70 -1.20 0.05
CA ILE A 219 -21.42 -0.80 0.65
C ILE A 219 -20.61 0.10 -0.28
N TRP A 220 -20.80 0.02 -1.61
CA TRP A 220 -20.14 0.87 -2.58
C TRP A 220 -20.36 2.37 -2.33
N TRP A 221 -21.60 2.77 -2.14
CA TRP A 221 -21.94 4.17 -1.82
C TRP A 221 -21.49 4.55 -0.41
N ARG A 222 -21.72 3.68 0.55
CA ARG A 222 -21.30 3.90 1.94
C ARG A 222 -19.78 4.02 2.07
N PHE A 223 -19.01 3.27 1.29
CA PHE A 223 -17.57 3.38 1.28
C PHE A 223 -17.14 4.82 0.98
N HIS A 224 -17.66 5.44 -0.06
CA HIS A 224 -17.28 6.79 -0.47
C HIS A 224 -17.65 7.86 0.55
N LEU A 225 -18.71 7.65 1.37
CA LEU A 225 -19.05 8.55 2.45
C LEU A 225 -17.96 8.66 3.53
N TYR A 226 -17.15 7.62 3.69
CA TYR A 226 -16.03 7.61 4.64
C TYR A 226 -14.69 7.84 3.96
N SER A 227 -14.50 7.26 2.80
CA SER A 227 -13.20 7.28 2.10
C SER A 227 -12.89 8.65 1.49
N ILE A 228 -13.88 9.38 0.97
CA ILE A 228 -13.65 10.72 0.42
C ILE A 228 -13.25 11.72 1.52
N PRO A 229 -13.99 11.85 2.64
CA PRO A 229 -13.52 12.67 3.76
C PRO A 229 -12.15 12.25 4.28
N MET A 230 -11.87 10.94 4.34
CA MET A 230 -10.56 10.43 4.75
C MET A 230 -9.46 10.84 3.75
N LEU A 231 -9.73 10.79 2.44
CA LEU A 231 -8.79 11.26 1.42
C LEU A 231 -8.47 12.76 1.60
N LEU A 232 -9.49 13.59 1.75
CA LEU A 232 -9.31 15.03 1.93
C LEU A 232 -8.54 15.34 3.21
N TRP A 233 -8.86 14.65 4.29
CA TRP A 233 -8.13 14.76 5.56
C TRP A 233 -6.67 14.31 5.41
N ALA A 234 -6.44 13.14 4.80
CA ALA A 234 -5.10 12.61 4.57
C ALA A 234 -4.28 13.52 3.64
N ALA A 235 -4.91 14.10 2.61
CA ALA A 235 -4.26 15.05 1.72
C ALA A 235 -3.84 16.34 2.45
N LEU A 236 -4.71 16.87 3.30
CA LEU A 236 -4.42 18.07 4.08
C LEU A 236 -3.34 17.79 5.13
N VAL A 237 -3.56 16.79 5.99
CA VAL A 237 -2.63 16.48 7.10
C VAL A 237 -1.28 16.03 6.54
N GLY A 238 -1.28 15.19 5.50
CA GLY A 238 -0.04 14.72 4.88
C GLY A 238 0.78 15.89 4.31
N TYR A 239 0.14 16.83 3.61
CA TYR A 239 0.84 17.99 3.06
C TYR A 239 1.36 18.93 4.15
N VAL A 240 0.55 19.20 5.18
CA VAL A 240 0.97 20.02 6.34
C VAL A 240 2.15 19.40 7.06
N LEU A 241 2.11 18.08 7.31
CA LEU A 241 3.23 17.37 7.93
C LEU A 241 4.48 17.39 7.04
N PHE A 242 4.33 17.26 5.74
CA PHE A 242 5.44 17.31 4.79
C PHE A 242 6.15 18.68 4.83
N VAL A 243 5.38 19.78 4.89
CA VAL A 243 5.93 21.14 4.96
C VAL A 243 6.55 21.45 6.33
N MET A 244 5.97 20.90 7.42
CA MET A 244 6.46 21.13 8.78
C MET A 244 7.67 20.28 9.17
N LEU A 245 7.82 19.11 8.57
CA LEU A 245 8.91 18.18 8.84
C LEU A 245 9.90 18.27 7.67
N PRO A 246 10.88 19.17 7.70
CA PRO A 246 11.87 19.25 6.63
C PRO A 246 12.53 17.87 6.46
N ALA A 247 12.60 17.41 5.24
CA ALA A 247 13.31 16.17 4.90
C ALA A 247 14.80 16.36 5.27
N ASN A 248 15.24 15.67 6.32
CA ASN A 248 16.65 15.54 6.67
C ASN A 248 17.33 14.58 5.70
#